data_6e16c7049d29d076ca726b11edb6f624
#
_entry.id   6e16c7049d29d076ca726b11edb6f624
#
_cell.length_a   1.000
_cell.length_b   1.000
_cell.length_c   1.000
_cell.angle_alpha   90.00
_cell.angle_beta   90.00
_cell.angle_gamma   90.00
#
_symmetry.space_group_name_H-M   'P 1'
#
loop_
_entity.id
_entity.type
_entity.pdbx_description
1 polymer ?
#
loop_
_entity_poly.entity_id
_entity_poly.type
_entity_poly.pdbx_seq_one_letter_code
_entity_poly.pdbx_strand_id
1 'polypeptide(L)'
;VVLFNNQQFDNFNTDSFSYAPPAACPGPWSKVVLEVDLSINAGVQYDRTAHIWLGGVNIYTGTTEEPDAVITRNWHVERDITDYASLFASAQQGSVDLGNLVNSTYTGILTGTATLQFYPAVHGVKPERTADNVYPMSASAAGGAVTLNTTTDQLSQTITFPTNVERAFIDVLAQGQSGDEFWYTCVPNSLSSQLESCGNTPFREAEITIDGQPAGVAPVYPWIFTGGVDPFLWRPTPGVQTLNLLPYRVDISPFAGQLSNGQPHTLAISVYNANGYFLASGVVLTYLDRHTAQVTGAVTSNTLKAVVAPTINNQTVTDSSGNVSGYVTTSSKRNFQIAGYINTSHGRVDMVVAQNMQYTNKQVFTINSADYVQNITQETDVETDTGIYSNEGQVHEHHTTKFPLTMDISYIAPAGQPATQTTSVVQEYHGWNSLVLNGQTVYASEVHNEATPTDTLNFDASGNFTGNTGQKSAQLFRFTDSIGNCYNRVVSSKAGLLTTVTDGDNCRGHQNSLRWFVDPYGIELPDLWTLNMLR
;
A
#
# COMPACT_ATOMS: atom_id res chain seq x y z
N VAL A 1 9.38 -1.67 22.79
CA VAL A 1 8.80 -2.96 23.18
C VAL A 1 9.08 -3.96 22.07
N VAL A 2 9.75 -5.06 22.40
CA VAL A 2 9.97 -6.17 21.48
C VAL A 2 8.69 -7.01 21.42
N LEU A 3 8.15 -7.22 20.21
CA LEU A 3 6.98 -8.08 19.96
C LEU A 3 7.42 -9.55 19.85
N PHE A 4 8.42 -9.80 19.02
CA PHE A 4 9.12 -11.08 18.92
C PHE A 4 10.59 -10.82 18.57
N ASN A 5 11.46 -11.76 18.92
CA ASN A 5 12.91 -11.60 18.75
C ASN A 5 13.53 -12.86 18.15
N ASN A 6 14.20 -12.68 17.02
CA ASN A 6 14.89 -13.76 16.28
C ASN A 6 13.97 -14.99 16.05
N GLN A 7 12.69 -14.71 15.75
CA GLN A 7 11.70 -15.74 15.42
C GLN A 7 12.12 -16.42 14.11
N GLN A 8 12.16 -17.75 14.10
CA GLN A 8 12.43 -18.54 12.91
C GLN A 8 11.12 -18.88 12.21
N PHE A 9 11.13 -18.76 10.87
CA PHE A 9 10.02 -19.11 10.00
C PHE A 9 10.50 -20.24 9.08
N ASP A 10 10.07 -21.46 9.36
CA ASP A 10 10.48 -22.68 8.68
C ASP A 10 9.32 -23.60 8.29
N ASN A 11 8.08 -23.11 8.44
CA ASN A 11 6.84 -23.77 8.10
C ASN A 11 5.75 -22.75 7.75
N PHE A 12 4.50 -23.19 7.58
CA PHE A 12 3.35 -22.32 7.27
C PHE A 12 2.46 -22.02 8.49
N ASN A 13 2.95 -22.26 9.71
CA ASN A 13 2.19 -21.90 10.90
C ASN A 13 2.25 -20.42 11.19
N THR A 14 1.20 -19.92 11.81
CA THR A 14 1.17 -18.59 12.42
C THR A 14 1.78 -18.65 13.80
N ASP A 15 2.77 -17.79 14.08
CA ASP A 15 3.40 -17.66 15.40
C ASP A 15 2.70 -16.59 16.22
N SER A 16 2.48 -16.85 17.50
CA SER A 16 1.78 -15.93 18.40
C SER A 16 2.74 -15.22 19.35
N PHE A 17 2.43 -13.98 19.70
CA PHE A 17 3.14 -13.22 20.73
C PHE A 17 2.15 -12.42 21.60
N SER A 18 2.65 -11.93 22.75
CA SER A 18 1.87 -11.09 23.66
C SER A 18 2.49 -9.70 23.75
N TYR A 19 1.65 -8.69 23.69
CA TYR A 19 2.02 -7.30 23.88
C TYR A 19 1.48 -6.76 25.20
N ALA A 20 2.28 -5.93 25.87
CA ALA A 20 1.84 -5.11 27.00
C ALA A 20 2.37 -3.68 26.85
N PRO A 21 1.59 -2.66 27.23
CA PRO A 21 2.03 -1.27 27.18
C PRO A 21 3.34 -1.04 27.93
N PRO A 22 4.27 -0.19 27.43
CA PRO A 22 5.55 0.04 28.07
C PRO A 22 5.38 0.84 29.36
N ALA A 23 5.58 0.21 30.52
CA ALA A 23 5.47 0.88 31.82
C ALA A 23 6.49 2.04 31.99
N ALA A 24 7.65 1.96 31.34
CA ALA A 24 8.67 3.00 31.36
C ALA A 24 8.37 4.19 30.44
N CYS A 25 7.41 4.05 29.51
CA CYS A 25 6.99 5.09 28.56
C CYS A 25 5.46 5.07 28.41
N PRO A 26 4.70 5.49 29.41
CA PRO A 26 3.25 5.53 29.34
C PRO A 26 2.78 6.57 28.32
N GLY A 27 1.65 6.31 27.63
CA GLY A 27 1.02 7.29 26.76
C GLY A 27 0.52 8.54 27.50
N PRO A 28 0.15 9.61 26.78
CA PRO A 28 0.07 9.67 25.33
C PRO A 28 1.45 9.73 24.66
N TRP A 29 1.53 9.15 23.46
CA TRP A 29 2.75 9.17 22.65
C TRP A 29 2.63 10.18 21.52
N SER A 30 3.74 10.88 21.23
CA SER A 30 3.84 11.74 20.04
C SER A 30 4.05 10.91 18.79
N LYS A 31 4.70 9.73 18.92
CA LYS A 31 4.95 8.82 17.81
C LYS A 31 5.05 7.38 18.26
N VAL A 32 4.58 6.48 17.40
CA VAL A 32 4.78 5.03 17.53
C VAL A 32 5.28 4.51 16.19
N VAL A 33 6.48 3.91 16.20
CA VAL A 33 7.11 3.34 15.00
C VAL A 33 7.27 1.83 15.20
N LEU A 34 6.82 1.07 14.23
CA LEU A 34 7.13 -0.35 14.12
C LEU A 34 8.43 -0.50 13.32
N GLU A 35 9.40 -1.18 13.91
CA GLU A 35 10.64 -1.61 13.26
C GLU A 35 10.59 -3.12 13.06
N VAL A 36 10.91 -3.58 11.85
CA VAL A 36 10.96 -5.00 11.49
C VAL A 36 12.30 -5.31 10.85
N ASP A 37 13.12 -6.08 11.55
CA ASP A 37 14.39 -6.60 11.04
C ASP A 37 14.20 -8.04 10.61
N LEU A 38 14.47 -8.32 9.35
CA LEU A 38 14.30 -9.63 8.75
C LEU A 38 15.61 -10.09 8.09
N SER A 39 15.80 -11.39 8.06
CA SER A 39 16.95 -12.01 7.38
C SER A 39 16.59 -13.37 6.82
N ILE A 40 17.37 -13.79 5.83
CA ILE A 40 17.37 -15.16 5.30
C ILE A 40 18.80 -15.63 5.12
N ASN A 41 19.15 -16.82 5.63
CA ASN A 41 20.45 -17.43 5.40
C ASN A 41 20.62 -17.85 3.92
N ALA A 42 21.87 -17.92 3.46
CA ALA A 42 22.19 -18.47 2.15
C ALA A 42 21.55 -19.85 1.97
N GLY A 43 20.80 -20.01 0.89
CA GLY A 43 20.05 -21.23 0.61
C GLY A 43 19.02 -21.04 -0.50
N VAL A 44 18.51 -22.14 -1.04
CA VAL A 44 17.43 -22.10 -2.03
C VAL A 44 16.12 -21.80 -1.32
N GLN A 45 15.43 -20.75 -1.74
CA GLN A 45 14.11 -20.35 -1.27
C GLN A 45 13.50 -19.35 -2.25
N TYR A 46 12.23 -18.99 -2.04
CA TYR A 46 11.50 -17.92 -2.73
C TYR A 46 11.23 -16.76 -1.77
N ASP A 47 10.95 -15.58 -2.30
CA ASP A 47 10.38 -14.48 -1.54
C ASP A 47 9.01 -14.88 -0.95
N ARG A 48 8.64 -14.26 0.17
CA ARG A 48 7.44 -14.59 0.95
C ARG A 48 6.71 -13.33 1.35
N THR A 49 5.40 -13.43 1.51
CA THR A 49 4.60 -12.38 2.14
C THR A 49 4.63 -12.54 3.66
N ALA A 50 4.72 -11.42 4.35
CA ALA A 50 4.71 -11.34 5.80
C ALA A 50 3.58 -10.43 6.30
N HIS A 51 2.92 -10.83 7.39
CA HIS A 51 1.93 -10.02 8.09
C HIS A 51 2.19 -10.03 9.59
N ILE A 52 2.01 -8.89 10.25
CA ILE A 52 2.02 -8.77 11.71
C ILE A 52 0.68 -8.21 12.16
N TRP A 53 0.04 -8.90 13.09
CA TRP A 53 -1.27 -8.58 13.62
C TRP A 53 -1.17 -8.31 15.12
N LEU A 54 -1.93 -7.31 15.60
CA LEU A 54 -2.06 -7.04 17.04
C LEU A 54 -3.52 -6.75 17.37
N GLY A 55 -4.12 -7.54 18.28
CA GLY A 55 -5.56 -7.42 18.56
C GLY A 55 -6.45 -7.59 17.34
N GLY A 56 -6.03 -8.37 16.34
CA GLY A 56 -6.70 -8.54 15.06
C GLY A 56 -6.43 -7.44 14.04
N VAL A 57 -5.77 -6.33 14.43
CA VAL A 57 -5.39 -5.23 13.55
C VAL A 57 -4.12 -5.57 12.78
N ASN A 58 -4.14 -5.37 11.46
CA ASN A 58 -2.94 -5.47 10.64
C ASN A 58 -2.04 -4.25 10.89
N ILE A 59 -0.90 -4.45 11.54
CA ILE A 59 0.09 -3.40 11.79
C ILE A 59 1.24 -3.42 10.79
N TYR A 60 1.42 -4.52 10.05
CA TYR A 60 2.42 -4.66 8.99
C TYR A 60 1.98 -5.68 7.95
N THR A 61 2.20 -5.34 6.69
CA THR A 61 2.21 -6.27 5.57
C THR A 61 3.40 -5.92 4.68
N GLY A 62 4.12 -6.93 4.24
CA GLY A 62 5.28 -6.76 3.38
C GLY A 62 5.67 -8.04 2.68
N THR A 63 6.75 -7.97 1.92
CA THR A 63 7.41 -9.13 1.33
C THR A 63 8.86 -9.22 1.82
N THR A 64 9.46 -10.39 1.70
CA THR A 64 10.89 -10.59 1.99
C THR A 64 11.73 -10.16 0.79
N GLU A 65 13.03 -9.94 0.98
CA GLU A 65 13.96 -9.93 -0.16
C GLU A 65 13.94 -11.29 -0.86
N GLU A 66 14.19 -11.28 -2.18
CA GLU A 66 14.39 -12.52 -2.93
C GLU A 66 15.64 -13.25 -2.43
N PRO A 67 15.51 -14.49 -1.95
CA PRO A 67 16.61 -15.25 -1.37
C PRO A 67 17.74 -15.52 -2.37
N ASP A 68 18.94 -15.71 -1.84
CA ASP A 68 20.13 -16.02 -2.63
C ASP A 68 20.75 -17.34 -2.15
N ALA A 69 21.10 -18.21 -3.09
CA ALA A 69 21.64 -19.53 -2.76
C ALA A 69 22.99 -19.49 -2.01
N VAL A 70 23.76 -18.40 -2.15
CA VAL A 70 25.14 -18.28 -1.65
C VAL A 70 25.36 -17.09 -0.71
N ILE A 71 24.42 -16.14 -0.63
CA ILE A 71 24.53 -14.93 0.17
C ILE A 71 23.36 -14.83 1.16
N THR A 72 23.68 -14.60 2.44
CA THR A 72 22.67 -14.22 3.45
C THR A 72 22.15 -12.82 3.13
N ARG A 73 20.83 -12.63 3.15
CA ARG A 73 20.18 -11.33 2.97
C ARG A 73 19.63 -10.83 4.30
N ASN A 74 19.72 -9.51 4.52
CA ASN A 74 19.18 -8.83 5.69
C ASN A 74 18.56 -7.53 5.23
N TRP A 75 17.41 -7.19 5.78
CA TRP A 75 16.74 -5.91 5.50
C TRP A 75 15.98 -5.40 6.71
N HIS A 76 15.72 -4.12 6.69
CA HIS A 76 15.07 -3.39 7.75
C HIS A 76 13.89 -2.60 7.18
N VAL A 77 12.78 -2.57 7.89
CA VAL A 77 11.57 -1.80 7.56
C VAL A 77 11.13 -1.00 8.77
N GLU A 78 10.86 0.27 8.57
CA GLU A 78 10.20 1.15 9.54
C GLU A 78 8.82 1.55 9.04
N ARG A 79 7.84 1.56 9.95
CA ARG A 79 6.48 2.00 9.66
C ARG A 79 5.93 2.88 10.77
N ASP A 80 5.52 4.09 10.42
CA ASP A 80 4.75 4.95 11.31
C ASP A 80 3.34 4.40 11.48
N ILE A 81 2.97 4.06 12.70
CA ILE A 81 1.66 3.57 13.09
C ILE A 81 1.08 4.39 14.25
N THR A 82 1.46 5.66 14.34
CA THR A 82 1.03 6.58 15.39
C THR A 82 -0.48 6.71 15.47
N ASP A 83 -1.17 6.74 14.32
CA ASP A 83 -2.64 6.80 14.28
C ASP A 83 -3.32 5.61 14.95
N TYR A 84 -2.61 4.49 15.12
CA TYR A 84 -3.09 3.31 15.83
C TYR A 84 -2.79 3.32 17.33
N ALA A 85 -2.40 4.48 17.90
CA ALA A 85 -1.93 4.60 19.30
C ALA A 85 -2.92 4.04 20.34
N SER A 86 -4.23 4.16 20.11
CA SER A 86 -5.23 3.61 21.03
C SER A 86 -5.17 2.07 21.14
N LEU A 87 -4.72 1.37 20.10
CA LEU A 87 -4.48 -0.07 20.12
C LEU A 87 -3.41 -0.46 21.15
N PHE A 88 -2.41 0.39 21.33
CA PHE A 88 -1.26 0.14 22.19
C PHE A 88 -1.49 0.52 23.67
N ALA A 89 -2.64 1.09 24.00
CA ALA A 89 -2.97 1.52 25.36
C ALA A 89 -3.29 0.34 26.32
N SER A 90 -3.53 -0.86 25.79
CA SER A 90 -3.86 -2.05 26.57
C SER A 90 -3.07 -3.29 26.12
N ALA A 91 -3.01 -4.31 26.98
CA ALA A 91 -2.42 -5.59 26.62
C ALA A 91 -3.20 -6.26 25.49
N GLN A 92 -2.48 -6.82 24.52
CA GLN A 92 -3.04 -7.45 23.32
C GLN A 92 -2.36 -8.80 23.04
N GLN A 93 -3.06 -9.70 22.38
CA GLN A 93 -2.45 -10.83 21.72
C GLN A 93 -2.12 -10.44 20.27
N GLY A 94 -0.98 -10.89 19.78
CA GLY A 94 -0.57 -10.67 18.42
C GLY A 94 -0.15 -11.96 17.74
N SER A 95 -0.01 -11.89 16.43
CA SER A 95 0.50 -12.98 15.61
C SER A 95 1.36 -12.46 14.47
N VAL A 96 2.25 -13.31 13.97
CA VAL A 96 3.04 -13.09 12.78
C VAL A 96 2.86 -14.27 11.82
N ASP A 97 2.55 -13.94 10.57
CA ASP A 97 2.41 -14.89 9.47
C ASP A 97 3.55 -14.64 8.48
N LEU A 98 4.45 -15.58 8.35
CA LEU A 98 5.50 -15.60 7.32
C LEU A 98 5.71 -17.06 6.92
N GLY A 99 4.87 -17.57 6.05
CA GLY A 99 4.91 -18.96 5.62
C GLY A 99 6.16 -19.26 4.81
N ASN A 100 6.94 -20.26 5.24
CA ASN A 100 8.19 -20.65 4.59
C ASN A 100 8.41 -22.15 4.68
N LEU A 101 8.39 -22.85 3.55
CA LEU A 101 8.67 -24.29 3.52
C LEU A 101 10.18 -24.56 3.57
N VAL A 102 10.64 -25.23 4.62
CA VAL A 102 12.03 -25.68 4.72
C VAL A 102 12.12 -27.19 4.61
N ASN A 103 12.98 -27.70 3.71
CA ASN A 103 13.25 -29.12 3.50
C ASN A 103 14.60 -29.31 2.80
N SER A 104 14.89 -30.51 2.29
CA SER A 104 16.15 -30.79 1.58
C SER A 104 16.33 -30.02 0.26
N THR A 105 15.27 -29.50 -0.35
CA THR A 105 15.31 -28.70 -1.59
C THR A 105 15.31 -27.21 -1.27
N TYR A 106 14.43 -26.77 -0.36
CA TYR A 106 14.31 -25.40 0.07
C TYR A 106 14.99 -25.24 1.42
N THR A 107 16.20 -24.71 1.41
CA THR A 107 17.11 -24.71 2.56
C THR A 107 17.24 -23.36 3.25
N GLY A 108 16.71 -22.29 2.64
CA GLY A 108 16.69 -20.95 3.23
C GLY A 108 15.71 -20.85 4.39
N ILE A 109 16.20 -20.43 5.55
CA ILE A 109 15.41 -20.18 6.77
C ILE A 109 15.29 -18.70 6.98
N LEU A 110 14.06 -18.20 7.05
CA LEU A 110 13.76 -16.82 7.39
C LEU A 110 13.78 -16.62 8.90
N THR A 111 14.30 -15.49 9.34
CA THR A 111 14.26 -15.06 10.75
C THR A 111 13.84 -13.61 10.85
N GLY A 112 13.22 -13.23 11.96
CA GLY A 112 12.74 -11.86 12.15
C GLY A 112 12.68 -11.41 13.59
N THR A 113 12.82 -10.10 13.77
CA THR A 113 12.58 -9.37 15.01
C THR A 113 11.65 -8.21 14.71
N ALA A 114 10.62 -8.00 15.53
CA ALA A 114 9.76 -6.83 15.43
C ALA A 114 9.73 -6.08 16.77
N THR A 115 9.85 -4.76 16.68
CA THR A 115 9.93 -3.86 17.84
C THR A 115 9.01 -2.66 17.64
N LEU A 116 8.29 -2.27 18.68
CA LEU A 116 7.57 -1.00 18.74
C LEU A 116 8.40 0.03 19.49
N GLN A 117 8.73 1.13 18.82
CA GLN A 117 9.39 2.30 19.42
C GLN A 117 8.32 3.32 19.81
N PHE A 118 8.32 3.71 21.09
CA PHE A 118 7.39 4.68 21.64
C PHE A 118 8.12 5.97 21.98
N TYR A 119 7.67 7.07 21.43
CA TYR A 119 8.20 8.40 21.71
C TYR A 119 7.18 9.16 22.57
N PRO A 120 7.53 9.54 23.81
CA PRO A 120 6.61 10.23 24.70
C PRO A 120 6.25 11.61 24.15
N ALA A 121 5.05 12.08 24.49
CA ALA A 121 4.68 13.46 24.24
C ALA A 121 5.60 14.40 25.01
N VAL A 122 6.03 15.48 24.38
CA VAL A 122 6.89 16.48 25.01
C VAL A 122 6.06 17.27 26.04
N HIS A 123 6.66 17.51 27.22
CA HIS A 123 5.95 18.20 28.30
C HIS A 123 5.47 19.59 27.86
N GLY A 124 4.17 19.85 28.02
CA GLY A 124 3.56 21.14 27.65
C GLY A 124 3.04 21.19 26.22
N VAL A 125 3.27 20.15 25.43
CA VAL A 125 2.79 20.05 24.05
C VAL A 125 1.74 18.95 23.95
N LYS A 126 0.64 19.29 23.32
CA LYS A 126 -0.41 18.33 23.02
C LYS A 126 0.06 17.48 21.83
N PRO A 127 0.14 16.16 21.98
CA PRO A 127 0.49 15.31 20.86
C PRO A 127 -0.55 15.42 19.74
N GLU A 128 -0.16 15.08 18.53
CA GLU A 128 -1.08 14.96 17.40
C GLU A 128 -2.27 14.08 17.77
N ARG A 129 -3.44 14.47 17.27
CA ARG A 129 -4.65 13.70 17.52
C ARG A 129 -4.62 12.39 16.73
N THR A 130 -4.63 11.29 17.44
CA THR A 130 -4.72 9.94 16.89
C THR A 130 -6.15 9.39 17.00
N ALA A 131 -6.44 8.30 16.30
CA ALA A 131 -7.76 7.68 16.40
C ALA A 131 -8.08 7.24 17.84
N ASP A 132 -9.29 7.59 18.30
CA ASP A 132 -9.80 7.17 19.61
C ASP A 132 -10.05 5.67 19.65
N ASN A 133 -10.46 5.07 18.52
CA ASN A 133 -10.63 3.62 18.40
C ASN A 133 -10.07 3.12 17.06
N VAL A 134 -9.53 1.91 17.11
CA VAL A 134 -8.98 1.17 15.99
C VAL A 134 -9.68 -0.19 15.94
N TYR A 135 -10.39 -0.47 14.84
CA TYR A 135 -11.15 -1.71 14.67
C TYR A 135 -10.53 -2.57 13.57
N PRO A 136 -10.30 -3.87 13.81
CA PRO A 136 -9.78 -4.76 12.81
C PRO A 136 -10.84 -5.10 11.75
N MET A 137 -10.40 -5.17 10.49
CA MET A 137 -11.09 -5.88 9.43
C MET A 137 -10.17 -7.01 8.97
N SER A 138 -10.39 -8.20 9.49
CA SER A 138 -9.54 -9.37 9.33
C SER A 138 -10.35 -10.67 9.36
N ALA A 139 -9.73 -11.79 9.03
CA ALA A 139 -10.39 -13.10 8.97
C ALA A 139 -10.90 -13.59 10.33
N SER A 140 -10.26 -13.15 11.41
CA SER A 140 -10.62 -13.54 12.79
C SER A 140 -10.20 -12.49 13.81
N ALA A 141 -10.63 -12.64 15.05
CA ALA A 141 -10.19 -11.79 16.17
C ALA A 141 -8.67 -11.85 16.45
N ALA A 142 -7.99 -12.89 15.99
CA ALA A 142 -6.53 -13.02 16.09
C ALA A 142 -5.78 -12.37 14.91
N GLY A 143 -6.51 -11.93 13.87
CA GLY A 143 -5.97 -11.40 12.62
C GLY A 143 -6.20 -12.35 11.45
N GLY A 144 -5.39 -12.20 10.44
CA GLY A 144 -5.41 -12.95 9.19
C GLY A 144 -6.05 -12.17 8.03
N ALA A 145 -5.41 -12.18 6.86
CA ALA A 145 -5.98 -11.61 5.65
C ALA A 145 -7.11 -12.50 5.11
N VAL A 146 -8.08 -11.89 4.47
CA VAL A 146 -9.18 -12.61 3.80
C VAL A 146 -8.85 -12.78 2.32
N THR A 147 -9.03 -13.99 1.83
CA THR A 147 -8.83 -14.32 0.41
C THR A 147 -10.08 -13.95 -0.39
N LEU A 148 -9.91 -13.05 -1.37
CA LEU A 148 -10.94 -12.64 -2.33
C LEU A 148 -10.61 -13.23 -3.70
N ASN A 149 -11.33 -14.28 -4.12
CA ASN A 149 -11.06 -15.01 -5.37
C ASN A 149 -11.82 -14.41 -6.56
N THR A 150 -12.93 -13.74 -6.29
CA THR A 150 -13.82 -13.19 -7.31
C THR A 150 -14.28 -11.78 -6.93
N THR A 151 -14.81 -11.05 -7.89
CA THR A 151 -15.41 -9.69 -7.66
C THR A 151 -16.51 -9.69 -6.61
N THR A 152 -17.16 -10.82 -6.35
CA THR A 152 -18.28 -10.91 -5.39
C THR A 152 -17.84 -11.27 -3.98
N ASP A 153 -16.59 -11.72 -3.80
CA ASP A 153 -16.05 -12.03 -2.49
C ASP A 153 -15.79 -10.75 -1.70
N GLN A 154 -16.01 -10.79 -0.40
CA GLN A 154 -15.90 -9.63 0.47
C GLN A 154 -15.19 -9.97 1.77
N LEU A 155 -14.29 -9.09 2.19
CA LEU A 155 -13.89 -8.97 3.58
C LEU A 155 -14.95 -8.11 4.28
N SER A 156 -15.71 -8.70 5.20
CA SER A 156 -16.84 -8.02 5.86
C SER A 156 -16.75 -8.12 7.37
N GLN A 157 -16.97 -7.00 8.07
CA GLN A 157 -17.02 -6.93 9.53
C GLN A 157 -18.24 -6.10 9.97
N THR A 158 -18.91 -6.60 11.02
CA THR A 158 -20.00 -5.86 11.67
C THR A 158 -19.50 -5.25 12.97
N ILE A 159 -19.55 -3.93 13.07
CA ILE A 159 -18.99 -3.14 14.16
C ILE A 159 -20.11 -2.28 14.78
N THR A 160 -20.17 -2.23 16.11
CA THR A 160 -20.96 -1.23 16.84
C THR A 160 -20.03 -0.12 17.29
N PHE A 161 -20.21 1.06 16.72
CA PHE A 161 -19.38 2.22 17.02
C PHE A 161 -19.91 2.98 18.24
N PRO A 162 -19.05 3.79 18.91
CA PRO A 162 -19.51 4.79 19.87
C PRO A 162 -20.50 5.75 19.24
N THR A 163 -21.40 6.27 20.05
CA THR A 163 -22.48 7.17 19.59
C THR A 163 -22.03 8.61 19.31
N ASN A 164 -20.74 8.91 19.45
CA ASN A 164 -20.16 10.23 19.30
C ASN A 164 -18.99 10.27 18.28
N VAL A 165 -19.06 9.45 17.23
CA VAL A 165 -18.08 9.49 16.14
C VAL A 165 -18.23 10.80 15.35
N GLU A 166 -17.15 11.56 15.20
CA GLU A 166 -17.12 12.79 14.41
C GLU A 166 -16.32 12.65 13.10
N ARG A 167 -15.33 11.75 13.06
CA ARG A 167 -14.57 11.40 11.84
C ARG A 167 -14.34 9.89 11.81
N ALA A 168 -14.31 9.33 10.61
CA ALA A 168 -14.00 7.92 10.40
C ALA A 168 -13.21 7.72 9.10
N PHE A 169 -12.23 6.82 9.17
CA PHE A 169 -11.42 6.41 8.02
C PHE A 169 -11.35 4.89 7.96
N ILE A 170 -11.03 4.39 6.79
CA ILE A 170 -10.67 2.99 6.59
C ILE A 170 -9.35 2.89 5.84
N ASP A 171 -8.36 2.23 6.45
CA ASP A 171 -7.11 1.86 5.80
C ASP A 171 -7.32 0.51 5.11
N VAL A 172 -7.12 0.46 3.80
CA VAL A 172 -7.39 -0.69 2.95
C VAL A 172 -6.10 -1.22 2.37
N LEU A 173 -5.87 -2.52 2.52
CA LEU A 173 -4.80 -3.24 1.85
C LEU A 173 -5.41 -4.35 0.98
N ALA A 174 -5.08 -4.35 -0.31
CA ALA A 174 -5.43 -5.40 -1.25
C ALA A 174 -4.18 -5.82 -2.02
N GLN A 175 -3.71 -7.03 -1.77
CA GLN A 175 -2.48 -7.58 -2.33
C GLN A 175 -2.82 -8.70 -3.32
N GLY A 176 -2.49 -8.51 -4.60
CA GLY A 176 -2.67 -9.54 -5.64
C GLY A 176 -1.72 -10.72 -5.43
N GLN A 177 -2.25 -11.92 -5.61
CA GLN A 177 -1.55 -13.18 -5.47
C GLN A 177 -1.96 -14.15 -6.58
N SER A 178 -1.15 -15.19 -6.83
CA SER A 178 -1.47 -16.23 -7.82
C SER A 178 -1.81 -15.64 -9.20
N GLY A 179 -3.00 -15.89 -9.74
CA GLY A 179 -3.46 -15.34 -11.02
C GLY A 179 -3.62 -13.82 -11.06
N ASP A 180 -3.72 -13.18 -9.89
CA ASP A 180 -3.76 -11.71 -9.77
C ASP A 180 -2.41 -11.09 -9.35
N GLU A 181 -1.33 -11.87 -9.19
CA GLU A 181 -0.02 -11.32 -8.83
C GLU A 181 0.47 -10.30 -9.86
N PHE A 182 0.34 -10.64 -11.14
CA PHE A 182 0.75 -9.77 -12.26
C PHE A 182 -0.45 -9.18 -13.01
N TRP A 183 -1.53 -8.84 -12.31
CA TRP A 183 -2.78 -8.35 -12.93
C TRP A 183 -2.55 -7.20 -13.93
N TYR A 184 -1.53 -6.38 -13.74
CA TYR A 184 -1.19 -5.25 -14.60
C TYR A 184 -0.60 -5.65 -15.96
N THR A 185 -0.21 -6.92 -16.14
CA THR A 185 0.24 -7.49 -17.41
C THR A 185 -0.89 -8.15 -18.20
N CYS A 186 -2.05 -8.39 -17.57
CA CYS A 186 -3.17 -9.11 -18.18
C CYS A 186 -3.84 -8.28 -19.31
N VAL A 187 -4.57 -8.99 -20.17
CA VAL A 187 -5.33 -8.41 -21.28
C VAL A 187 -6.79 -8.84 -21.20
N PRO A 188 -7.72 -8.26 -21.99
CA PRO A 188 -9.09 -8.76 -22.07
C PRO A 188 -9.14 -10.25 -22.44
N ASN A 189 -10.08 -11.01 -21.86
CA ASN A 189 -10.24 -12.44 -22.12
C ASN A 189 -10.33 -12.81 -23.62
N SER A 190 -10.94 -11.94 -24.42
CA SER A 190 -11.05 -12.14 -25.88
C SER A 190 -9.72 -12.07 -26.62
N LEU A 191 -8.68 -11.53 -26.00
CA LEU A 191 -7.35 -11.33 -26.58
C LEU A 191 -6.27 -12.20 -25.94
N SER A 192 -6.57 -12.85 -24.81
CA SER A 192 -5.57 -13.57 -24.00
C SER A 192 -4.84 -14.67 -24.79
N SER A 193 -5.56 -15.44 -25.62
CA SER A 193 -4.96 -16.47 -26.47
C SER A 193 -4.13 -15.87 -27.61
N GLN A 194 -4.59 -14.78 -28.25
CA GLN A 194 -3.87 -14.13 -29.34
C GLN A 194 -2.58 -13.46 -28.86
N LEU A 195 -2.61 -12.89 -27.65
CA LEU A 195 -1.50 -12.13 -27.08
C LEU A 195 -0.64 -12.94 -26.10
N GLU A 196 -0.92 -14.23 -25.97
CA GLU A 196 -0.19 -15.15 -25.08
C GLU A 196 -0.04 -14.61 -23.65
N SER A 197 -1.08 -13.94 -23.15
CA SER A 197 -1.08 -13.23 -21.87
C SER A 197 -2.25 -13.66 -20.99
N CYS A 198 -2.19 -13.38 -19.69
CA CYS A 198 -3.31 -13.61 -18.78
C CYS A 198 -4.55 -12.80 -19.20
N GLY A 199 -5.72 -13.34 -18.93
CA GLY A 199 -7.01 -12.69 -19.19
C GLY A 199 -7.46 -11.78 -18.04
N ASN A 200 -8.72 -11.33 -18.12
CA ASN A 200 -9.45 -10.59 -17.09
C ASN A 200 -9.06 -9.11 -16.95
N THR A 201 -8.47 -8.51 -17.96
CA THR A 201 -8.04 -7.10 -18.02
C THR A 201 -7.04 -6.66 -16.94
N PRO A 202 -6.28 -5.61 -17.16
CA PRO A 202 -5.30 -5.10 -16.18
C PRO A 202 -5.90 -4.08 -15.19
N PHE A 203 -7.22 -3.99 -15.01
CA PHE A 203 -7.84 -3.02 -14.11
C PHE A 203 -8.33 -3.66 -12.81
N ARG A 204 -7.90 -3.11 -11.67
CA ARG A 204 -8.34 -3.48 -10.32
C ARG A 204 -8.59 -2.23 -9.48
N GLU A 205 -9.61 -2.25 -8.63
CA GLU A 205 -9.87 -1.27 -7.59
C GLU A 205 -10.52 -1.96 -6.39
N ALA A 206 -10.23 -1.49 -5.17
CA ALA A 206 -10.91 -1.94 -3.98
C ALA A 206 -12.14 -1.06 -3.73
N GLU A 207 -13.30 -1.69 -3.57
CA GLU A 207 -14.59 -1.03 -3.33
C GLU A 207 -15.00 -1.20 -1.87
N ILE A 208 -15.36 -0.10 -1.22
CA ILE A 208 -15.78 -0.06 0.18
C ILE A 208 -17.28 0.18 0.27
N THR A 209 -17.97 -0.60 1.10
CA THR A 209 -19.39 -0.38 1.41
C THR A 209 -19.64 -0.29 2.90
N ILE A 210 -20.68 0.48 3.29
CA ILE A 210 -21.24 0.54 4.63
C ILE A 210 -22.73 0.19 4.52
N ASP A 211 -23.17 -0.87 5.19
CA ASP A 211 -24.54 -1.39 5.12
C ASP A 211 -25.01 -1.62 3.67
N GLY A 212 -24.11 -2.05 2.79
CA GLY A 212 -24.33 -2.26 1.37
C GLY A 212 -24.37 -0.98 0.51
N GLN A 213 -24.18 0.21 1.09
CA GLN A 213 -24.06 1.46 0.34
C GLN A 213 -22.60 1.71 -0.04
N PRO A 214 -22.29 2.08 -1.28
CA PRO A 214 -20.94 2.50 -1.65
C PRO A 214 -20.45 3.65 -0.76
N ALA A 215 -19.27 3.48 -0.16
CA ALA A 215 -18.72 4.43 0.81
C ALA A 215 -17.33 4.96 0.44
N GLY A 216 -16.67 4.36 -0.56
CA GLY A 216 -15.38 4.80 -1.03
C GLY A 216 -14.76 3.82 -2.00
N VAL A 217 -13.64 4.23 -2.60
CA VAL A 217 -12.83 3.43 -3.51
C VAL A 217 -11.35 3.66 -3.18
N ALA A 218 -10.57 2.59 -3.15
CA ALA A 218 -9.12 2.65 -3.04
C ALA A 218 -8.46 2.09 -4.32
N PRO A 219 -7.45 2.76 -4.88
CA PRO A 219 -6.66 2.20 -5.97
C PRO A 219 -5.88 0.98 -5.48
N VAL A 220 -5.67 0.03 -6.38
CA VAL A 220 -4.76 -1.10 -6.11
C VAL A 220 -3.38 -0.76 -6.68
N TYR A 221 -2.38 -0.72 -5.79
CA TYR A 221 -1.01 -0.52 -6.21
C TYR A 221 -0.50 -1.75 -6.99
N PRO A 222 0.22 -1.58 -8.11
CA PRO A 222 0.76 -2.71 -8.89
C PRO A 222 2.02 -3.26 -8.22
N TRP A 223 1.87 -4.06 -7.18
CA TRP A 223 2.99 -4.68 -6.47
C TRP A 223 3.81 -5.56 -7.40
N ILE A 224 5.13 -5.38 -7.40
CA ILE A 224 6.09 -6.29 -8.01
C ILE A 224 6.96 -6.81 -6.86
N PHE A 225 6.75 -8.06 -6.49
CA PHE A 225 7.50 -8.71 -5.42
C PHE A 225 8.94 -8.97 -5.84
N THR A 226 9.84 -9.17 -4.88
CA THR A 226 11.29 -9.26 -5.14
C THR A 226 11.70 -10.45 -5.99
N GLY A 227 10.89 -11.53 -6.00
CA GLY A 227 11.04 -12.67 -6.92
C GLY A 227 10.17 -12.57 -8.17
N GLY A 228 9.33 -11.50 -8.29
CA GLY A 228 8.34 -11.37 -9.35
C GLY A 228 8.94 -10.95 -10.69
N VAL A 229 8.43 -11.50 -11.79
CA VAL A 229 8.82 -11.30 -13.20
C VAL A 229 10.21 -11.85 -13.50
N ASP A 230 11.23 -11.46 -12.73
CA ASP A 230 12.60 -11.90 -12.83
C ASP A 230 13.25 -11.79 -11.44
N PRO A 231 13.74 -12.91 -10.83
CA PRO A 231 14.22 -12.94 -9.46
C PRO A 231 15.54 -12.18 -9.24
N PHE A 232 16.19 -11.68 -10.29
CA PHE A 232 17.42 -10.90 -10.19
C PHE A 232 17.18 -9.40 -10.28
N LEU A 233 16.01 -8.94 -10.71
CA LEU A 233 15.71 -7.52 -10.92
C LEU A 233 16.04 -6.64 -9.71
N TRP A 234 15.58 -7.03 -8.52
CA TRP A 234 15.59 -6.19 -7.32
C TRP A 234 16.79 -6.43 -6.39
N ARG A 235 17.78 -7.21 -6.78
CA ARG A 235 18.92 -7.60 -5.93
C ARG A 235 20.07 -6.61 -6.00
N PRO A 236 20.55 -6.05 -4.86
CA PRO A 236 19.97 -6.05 -3.52
C PRO A 236 18.97 -4.91 -3.30
N THR A 237 18.70 -4.08 -4.31
CA THR A 237 17.80 -2.92 -4.20
C THR A 237 16.36 -3.37 -4.36
N PRO A 238 15.51 -3.27 -3.32
CA PRO A 238 14.11 -3.64 -3.41
C PRO A 238 13.32 -2.68 -4.31
N GLY A 239 12.21 -3.14 -4.84
CA GLY A 239 11.26 -2.29 -5.55
C GLY A 239 10.54 -1.30 -4.64
N VAL A 240 9.88 -0.32 -5.25
CA VAL A 240 9.05 0.67 -4.55
C VAL A 240 7.99 -0.02 -3.70
N GLN A 241 7.96 0.29 -2.41
CA GLN A 241 7.05 -0.29 -1.41
C GLN A 241 7.03 -1.83 -1.36
N THR A 242 7.97 -2.51 -2.00
CA THR A 242 7.98 -3.97 -2.13
C THR A 242 8.12 -4.67 -0.78
N LEU A 243 8.99 -4.15 0.09
CA LEU A 243 9.21 -4.72 1.44
C LEU A 243 8.22 -4.21 2.49
N ASN A 244 7.54 -3.09 2.23
CA ASN A 244 6.58 -2.47 3.14
C ASN A 244 5.35 -2.02 2.36
N LEU A 245 4.33 -2.87 2.34
CA LEU A 245 3.07 -2.60 1.65
C LEU A 245 2.21 -1.66 2.49
N LEU A 246 2.04 -0.43 2.03
CA LEU A 246 1.25 0.57 2.73
C LEU A 246 -0.24 0.47 2.36
N PRO A 247 -1.15 0.57 3.34
CA PRO A 247 -2.58 0.64 3.06
C PRO A 247 -2.93 1.99 2.42
N TYR A 248 -4.00 2.00 1.62
CA TYR A 248 -4.60 3.22 1.13
C TYR A 248 -5.71 3.67 2.07
N ARG A 249 -5.66 4.94 2.55
CA ARG A 249 -6.66 5.51 3.45
C ARG A 249 -7.82 6.11 2.69
N VAL A 250 -9.03 5.71 3.05
CA VAL A 250 -10.29 6.25 2.51
C VAL A 250 -11.05 6.98 3.62
N ASP A 251 -11.44 8.23 3.37
CA ASP A 251 -12.24 9.02 4.30
C ASP A 251 -13.73 8.65 4.15
N ILE A 252 -14.27 8.05 5.21
CA ILE A 252 -15.69 7.68 5.33
C ILE A 252 -16.45 8.58 6.33
N SER A 253 -15.88 9.74 6.69
CA SER A 253 -16.45 10.67 7.64
C SER A 253 -17.86 11.20 7.28
N PRO A 254 -18.25 11.33 6.00
CA PRO A 254 -19.65 11.66 5.68
C PRO A 254 -20.70 10.71 6.27
N PHE A 255 -20.29 9.48 6.64
CA PHE A 255 -21.13 8.47 7.29
C PHE A 255 -21.11 8.55 8.83
N ALA A 256 -20.30 9.42 9.45
CA ALA A 256 -20.10 9.46 10.90
C ALA A 256 -21.41 9.59 11.69
N GLY A 257 -22.36 10.40 11.21
CA GLY A 257 -23.69 10.50 11.83
C GLY A 257 -24.51 9.21 11.78
N GLN A 258 -24.39 8.43 10.71
CA GLN A 258 -25.00 7.10 10.58
C GLN A 258 -24.31 6.10 11.51
N LEU A 259 -22.99 6.08 11.54
CA LEU A 259 -22.19 5.19 12.39
C LEU A 259 -22.42 5.43 13.89
N SER A 260 -22.82 6.67 14.27
CA SER A 260 -23.09 7.08 15.65
C SER A 260 -24.51 6.74 16.17
N ASN A 261 -25.31 5.98 15.43
CA ASN A 261 -26.72 5.70 15.81
C ASN A 261 -26.86 4.62 16.89
N GLY A 262 -25.77 4.01 17.36
CA GLY A 262 -25.75 2.96 18.37
C GLY A 262 -26.18 1.57 17.87
N GLN A 263 -26.39 1.41 16.56
CA GLN A 263 -26.67 0.12 15.93
C GLN A 263 -25.38 -0.49 15.35
N PRO A 264 -25.33 -1.81 15.16
CA PRO A 264 -24.24 -2.44 14.43
C PRO A 264 -24.30 -2.06 12.93
N HIS A 265 -23.13 -1.74 12.36
CA HIS A 265 -22.94 -1.44 10.94
C HIS A 265 -22.01 -2.44 10.29
N THR A 266 -22.32 -2.87 9.09
CA THR A 266 -21.50 -3.80 8.32
C THR A 266 -20.65 -3.03 7.31
N LEU A 267 -19.33 -3.07 7.50
CA LEU A 267 -18.36 -2.56 6.54
C LEU A 267 -17.82 -3.72 5.71
N ALA A 268 -17.67 -3.51 4.41
CA ALA A 268 -17.13 -4.53 3.54
C ALA A 268 -16.13 -3.94 2.53
N ILE A 269 -15.13 -4.75 2.17
CA ILE A 269 -14.14 -4.49 1.12
C ILE A 269 -14.24 -5.62 0.10
N SER A 270 -14.36 -5.27 -1.18
CA SER A 270 -14.23 -6.18 -2.32
C SER A 270 -13.18 -5.66 -3.29
N VAL A 271 -12.68 -6.51 -4.18
CA VAL A 271 -11.77 -6.09 -5.25
C VAL A 271 -12.42 -6.33 -6.59
N TYR A 272 -12.66 -5.24 -7.33
CA TYR A 272 -13.21 -5.33 -8.68
C TYR A 272 -12.31 -6.19 -9.57
N ASN A 273 -12.93 -7.11 -10.28
CA ASN A 273 -12.29 -7.98 -11.26
C ASN A 273 -11.22 -8.94 -10.68
N ALA A 274 -11.25 -9.25 -9.38
CA ALA A 274 -10.44 -10.33 -8.81
C ALA A 274 -10.71 -11.64 -9.54
N ASN A 275 -9.65 -12.42 -9.87
CA ASN A 275 -9.73 -13.63 -10.69
C ASN A 275 -8.71 -14.73 -10.33
N GLY A 276 -7.74 -14.45 -9.52
CA GLY A 276 -6.81 -15.42 -8.96
C GLY A 276 -7.03 -15.48 -7.47
N TYR A 277 -6.52 -14.53 -6.79
CA TYR A 277 -7.04 -14.00 -5.54
C TYR A 277 -6.29 -12.74 -5.09
N PHE A 278 -6.96 -11.95 -4.26
CA PHE A 278 -6.36 -10.89 -3.45
C PHE A 278 -6.39 -11.29 -1.99
N LEU A 279 -5.30 -11.02 -1.27
CA LEU A 279 -5.31 -10.99 0.19
C LEU A 279 -5.73 -9.59 0.63
N ALA A 280 -6.87 -9.50 1.31
CA ALA A 280 -7.43 -8.25 1.78
C ALA A 280 -7.39 -8.14 3.30
N SER A 281 -7.06 -6.96 3.79
CA SER A 281 -7.22 -6.56 5.18
C SER A 281 -7.60 -5.08 5.26
N GLY A 282 -8.16 -4.67 6.39
CA GLY A 282 -8.49 -3.28 6.63
C GLY A 282 -8.43 -2.92 8.10
N VAL A 283 -8.36 -1.61 8.36
CA VAL A 283 -8.41 -1.04 9.71
C VAL A 283 -9.35 0.14 9.70
N VAL A 284 -10.38 0.12 10.54
CA VAL A 284 -11.30 1.26 10.69
C VAL A 284 -10.84 2.12 11.86
N LEU A 285 -10.69 3.40 11.61
CA LEU A 285 -10.28 4.41 12.57
C LEU A 285 -11.46 5.34 12.86
N THR A 286 -11.72 5.61 14.14
CA THR A 286 -12.74 6.60 14.53
C THR A 286 -12.19 7.62 15.49
N TYR A 287 -12.61 8.87 15.28
CA TYR A 287 -12.30 10.03 16.12
C TYR A 287 -13.61 10.50 16.77
N LEU A 288 -13.58 10.75 18.06
CA LEU A 288 -14.78 10.99 18.86
C LEU A 288 -14.88 12.45 19.30
N ASP A 289 -16.06 13.02 19.22
CA ASP A 289 -16.39 14.23 19.95
C ASP A 289 -16.55 13.88 21.43
N ARG A 290 -15.52 14.17 22.23
CA ARG A 290 -15.48 13.83 23.67
C ARG A 290 -16.37 14.73 24.53
N HIS A 291 -16.97 15.77 23.94
CA HIS A 291 -17.80 16.74 24.66
C HIS A 291 -19.31 16.51 24.48
N THR A 292 -19.70 15.53 23.66
CA THR A 292 -21.09 15.09 23.53
C THR A 292 -21.23 13.59 23.74
N ALA A 293 -22.36 13.18 24.28
CA ALA A 293 -22.70 11.78 24.41
C ALA A 293 -23.17 11.16 23.08
N GLN A 294 -23.63 11.98 22.14
CA GLN A 294 -24.13 11.52 20.85
C GLN A 294 -23.93 12.57 19.77
N VAL A 295 -23.36 12.14 18.67
CA VAL A 295 -23.35 12.86 17.40
C VAL A 295 -24.51 12.34 16.56
N THR A 296 -25.26 13.23 15.92
CA THR A 296 -26.32 12.89 14.98
C THR A 296 -25.98 13.45 13.60
N GLY A 297 -26.48 12.83 12.56
CA GLY A 297 -26.23 13.32 11.20
C GLY A 297 -26.71 12.34 10.15
N ALA A 298 -26.44 12.66 8.90
CA ALA A 298 -26.80 11.81 7.76
C ALA A 298 -25.94 12.09 6.54
N VAL A 299 -25.81 11.11 5.67
CA VAL A 299 -25.35 11.31 4.29
C VAL A 299 -26.43 12.07 3.52
N THR A 300 -26.06 13.18 2.90
CA THR A 300 -26.99 14.06 2.16
C THR A 300 -26.92 13.84 0.65
N SER A 301 -25.78 13.40 0.16
CA SER A 301 -25.57 13.09 -1.26
C SER A 301 -24.48 12.02 -1.40
N ASN A 302 -24.71 11.09 -2.32
CA ASN A 302 -23.73 10.09 -2.70
C ASN A 302 -23.86 9.80 -4.19
N THR A 303 -22.86 10.19 -4.97
CA THR A 303 -22.82 9.96 -6.41
C THR A 303 -21.91 8.78 -6.81
N LEU A 304 -21.33 8.09 -5.82
CA LEU A 304 -20.49 6.92 -6.07
C LEU A 304 -21.33 5.76 -6.60
N LYS A 305 -20.99 5.30 -7.79
CA LYS A 305 -21.58 4.09 -8.39
C LYS A 305 -20.81 2.86 -7.95
N ALA A 306 -21.51 1.77 -7.70
CA ALA A 306 -20.91 0.53 -7.23
C ALA A 306 -19.91 -0.09 -8.22
N VAL A 307 -20.14 0.05 -9.52
CA VAL A 307 -19.28 -0.58 -10.56
C VAL A 307 -18.97 0.41 -11.67
N VAL A 308 -17.70 0.42 -12.12
CA VAL A 308 -17.25 1.09 -13.35
C VAL A 308 -16.46 0.11 -14.19
N ALA A 309 -17.04 -0.40 -15.26
CA ALA A 309 -16.34 -1.26 -16.20
C ALA A 309 -15.29 -0.45 -16.98
N PRO A 310 -14.06 -0.97 -17.17
CA PRO A 310 -13.05 -0.30 -17.96
C PRO A 310 -13.43 -0.28 -19.46
N THR A 311 -12.96 0.74 -20.16
CA THR A 311 -13.03 0.85 -21.62
C THR A 311 -11.80 0.20 -22.24
N ILE A 312 -12.00 -0.59 -23.30
CA ILE A 312 -10.94 -1.30 -24.01
C ILE A 312 -10.85 -0.76 -25.43
N ASN A 313 -9.63 -0.38 -25.84
CA ASN A 313 -9.29 -0.05 -27.22
C ASN A 313 -8.25 -1.05 -27.74
N ASN A 314 -8.64 -1.92 -28.65
CA ASN A 314 -7.78 -2.91 -29.28
C ASN A 314 -7.38 -2.47 -30.69
N GLN A 315 -6.08 -2.40 -30.94
CA GLN A 315 -5.45 -2.08 -32.23
C GLN A 315 -4.39 -3.13 -32.60
N THR A 316 -4.62 -4.40 -32.21
CA THR A 316 -3.75 -5.50 -32.60
C THR A 316 -4.16 -6.09 -33.93
N VAL A 317 -3.19 -6.56 -34.70
CA VAL A 317 -3.38 -7.25 -35.97
C VAL A 317 -2.57 -8.54 -35.99
N THR A 318 -3.13 -9.59 -36.65
CA THR A 318 -2.42 -10.82 -36.93
C THR A 318 -2.21 -10.90 -38.45
N ASP A 319 -0.97 -11.05 -38.91
CA ASP A 319 -0.65 -11.20 -40.32
C ASP A 319 -0.92 -12.64 -40.84
N SER A 320 -0.70 -12.86 -42.15
CA SER A 320 -0.92 -14.17 -42.78
C SER A 320 0.04 -15.26 -42.31
N SER A 321 1.13 -14.91 -41.64
CA SER A 321 2.11 -15.83 -41.04
C SER A 321 1.81 -16.14 -39.58
N GLY A 322 0.76 -15.54 -39.01
CA GLY A 322 0.38 -15.69 -37.61
C GLY A 322 1.12 -14.74 -36.65
N ASN A 323 1.96 -13.84 -37.16
CA ASN A 323 2.63 -12.85 -36.30
C ASN A 323 1.62 -11.81 -35.82
N VAL A 324 1.72 -11.42 -34.55
CA VAL A 324 0.85 -10.43 -33.91
C VAL A 324 1.64 -9.16 -33.63
N SER A 325 1.06 -8.02 -33.94
CA SER A 325 1.60 -6.71 -33.59
C SER A 325 0.49 -5.71 -33.27
N GLY A 326 0.85 -4.62 -32.57
CA GLY A 326 -0.09 -3.57 -32.24
C GLY A 326 -0.21 -3.34 -30.73
N TYR A 327 -1.33 -2.77 -30.28
CA TYR A 327 -1.50 -2.41 -28.88
C TYR A 327 -2.93 -2.60 -28.38
N VAL A 328 -3.04 -2.80 -27.07
CA VAL A 328 -4.30 -2.77 -26.30
C VAL A 328 -4.21 -1.69 -25.25
N THR A 329 -5.25 -0.85 -25.14
CA THR A 329 -5.38 0.12 -24.05
C THR A 329 -6.62 -0.21 -23.23
N THR A 330 -6.45 -0.36 -21.93
CA THR A 330 -7.53 -0.46 -20.94
C THR A 330 -7.54 0.81 -20.11
N SER A 331 -8.69 1.46 -19.99
CA SER A 331 -8.83 2.72 -19.24
C SER A 331 -10.10 2.74 -18.40
N SER A 332 -10.04 3.36 -17.24
CA SER A 332 -11.19 3.59 -16.36
C SER A 332 -11.14 5.01 -15.79
N LYS A 333 -12.29 5.58 -15.52
CA LYS A 333 -12.41 6.88 -14.88
C LYS A 333 -13.56 6.87 -13.87
N ARG A 334 -13.26 7.28 -12.65
CA ARG A 334 -14.26 7.59 -11.62
C ARG A 334 -14.20 9.07 -11.27
N ASN A 335 -15.35 9.66 -11.10
CA ASN A 335 -15.53 10.97 -10.49
C ASN A 335 -16.77 10.87 -9.62
N PHE A 336 -16.64 11.07 -8.30
CA PHE A 336 -17.74 11.01 -7.39
C PHE A 336 -17.58 11.96 -6.21
N GLN A 337 -18.68 12.21 -5.53
CA GLN A 337 -18.74 12.98 -4.32
C GLN A 337 -19.68 12.30 -3.33
N ILE A 338 -19.25 12.25 -2.07
CA ILE A 338 -20.07 11.82 -0.93
C ILE A 338 -20.12 12.99 0.04
N ALA A 339 -21.32 13.46 0.35
CA ALA A 339 -21.53 14.56 1.28
C ALA A 339 -22.43 14.11 2.45
N GLY A 340 -22.13 14.62 3.63
CA GLY A 340 -22.89 14.38 4.83
C GLY A 340 -22.78 15.54 5.80
N TYR A 341 -23.53 15.47 6.89
CA TYR A 341 -23.38 16.39 8.01
C TYR A 341 -23.46 15.65 9.33
N ILE A 342 -22.86 16.25 10.34
CA ILE A 342 -22.98 15.84 11.74
C ILE A 342 -23.33 17.04 12.60
N ASN A 343 -24.04 16.79 13.71
CA ASN A 343 -24.26 17.76 14.79
C ASN A 343 -23.38 17.33 15.97
N THR A 344 -22.38 18.13 16.26
CA THR A 344 -21.38 17.92 17.31
C THR A 344 -21.65 18.82 18.52
N SER A 345 -20.80 18.73 19.56
CA SER A 345 -20.80 19.67 20.70
C SER A 345 -20.50 21.11 20.27
N HIS A 346 -19.88 21.31 19.08
CA HIS A 346 -19.51 22.62 18.51
C HIS A 346 -20.50 23.11 17.44
N GLY A 347 -21.60 22.41 17.25
CA GLY A 347 -22.61 22.73 16.25
C GLY A 347 -22.59 21.80 15.05
N ARG A 348 -23.21 22.28 13.98
CA ARG A 348 -23.26 21.51 12.72
C ARG A 348 -21.96 21.61 11.94
N VAL A 349 -21.50 20.46 11.48
CA VAL A 349 -20.35 20.30 10.58
C VAL A 349 -20.82 19.61 9.31
N ASP A 350 -20.66 20.25 8.17
CA ASP A 350 -20.91 19.67 6.86
C ASP A 350 -19.58 19.14 6.27
N MET A 351 -19.60 17.93 5.74
CA MET A 351 -18.42 17.25 5.19
C MET A 351 -18.68 16.78 3.76
N VAL A 352 -17.67 16.93 2.92
CA VAL A 352 -17.71 16.53 1.51
C VAL A 352 -16.41 15.86 1.16
N VAL A 353 -16.47 14.63 0.67
CA VAL A 353 -15.34 13.89 0.09
C VAL A 353 -15.60 13.77 -1.40
N ALA A 354 -14.73 14.38 -2.21
CA ALA A 354 -14.77 14.28 -3.66
C ALA A 354 -13.52 13.52 -4.14
N GLN A 355 -13.68 12.55 -5.03
CA GLN A 355 -12.56 11.81 -5.60
C GLN A 355 -12.67 11.75 -7.12
N ASN A 356 -11.54 12.02 -7.77
CA ASN A 356 -11.31 11.79 -9.19
C ASN A 356 -10.21 10.74 -9.35
N MET A 357 -10.54 9.60 -9.93
CA MET A 357 -9.58 8.53 -10.21
C MET A 357 -9.54 8.26 -11.70
N GLN A 358 -8.34 8.21 -12.27
CA GLN A 358 -8.07 7.88 -13.65
C GLN A 358 -7.08 6.72 -13.70
N TYR A 359 -7.38 5.75 -14.53
CA TYR A 359 -6.55 4.60 -14.79
C TYR A 359 -6.35 4.41 -16.28
N THR A 360 -5.11 4.15 -16.67
CA THR A 360 -4.77 3.78 -18.06
C THR A 360 -3.67 2.72 -18.02
N ASN A 361 -3.85 1.65 -18.78
CA ASN A 361 -2.83 0.65 -19.05
C ASN A 361 -2.78 0.42 -20.55
N LYS A 362 -1.65 0.75 -21.17
CA LYS A 362 -1.39 0.51 -22.59
C LYS A 362 -0.31 -0.56 -22.72
N GLN A 363 -0.60 -1.59 -23.48
CA GLN A 363 0.32 -2.69 -23.73
C GLN A 363 0.56 -2.80 -25.24
N VAL A 364 1.82 -2.77 -25.66
CA VAL A 364 2.25 -2.93 -27.06
C VAL A 364 2.88 -4.30 -27.21
N PHE A 365 2.46 -5.04 -28.23
CA PHE A 365 2.90 -6.40 -28.48
C PHE A 365 3.61 -6.54 -29.83
N THR A 366 4.65 -7.37 -29.83
CA THR A 366 5.25 -7.96 -31.03
C THR A 366 5.49 -9.43 -30.75
N ILE A 367 4.75 -10.32 -31.42
CA ILE A 367 4.78 -11.77 -31.19
C ILE A 367 4.97 -12.46 -32.54
N ASN A 368 5.98 -13.31 -32.64
CA ASN A 368 6.25 -14.18 -33.77
C ASN A 368 6.87 -15.49 -33.31
N SER A 369 7.28 -16.35 -34.22
CA SER A 369 7.81 -17.67 -33.87
C SER A 369 9.12 -17.68 -33.05
N ALA A 370 9.79 -16.53 -32.92
CA ALA A 370 11.05 -16.39 -32.20
C ALA A 370 10.96 -15.37 -31.08
N ASP A 371 10.06 -14.41 -31.16
CA ASP A 371 10.04 -13.24 -30.30
C ASP A 371 8.68 -13.08 -29.62
N TYR A 372 8.70 -12.85 -28.32
CA TYR A 372 7.58 -12.30 -27.54
C TYR A 372 8.03 -11.00 -26.89
N VAL A 373 7.43 -9.90 -27.29
CA VAL A 373 7.72 -8.58 -26.71
C VAL A 373 6.42 -7.97 -26.21
N GLN A 374 6.41 -7.55 -24.95
CA GLN A 374 5.32 -6.85 -24.29
C GLN A 374 5.87 -5.61 -23.59
N ASN A 375 5.46 -4.43 -24.06
CA ASN A 375 5.80 -3.16 -23.43
C ASN A 375 4.56 -2.59 -22.76
N ILE A 376 4.61 -2.35 -21.47
CA ILE A 376 3.49 -1.89 -20.64
C ILE A 376 3.79 -0.47 -20.16
N THR A 377 2.81 0.41 -20.33
CA THR A 377 2.77 1.71 -19.66
C THR A 377 1.45 1.81 -18.91
N GLN A 378 1.51 1.90 -17.60
CA GLN A 378 0.34 2.02 -16.73
C GLN A 378 0.45 3.27 -15.87
N GLU A 379 -0.68 3.94 -15.68
CA GLU A 379 -0.82 5.05 -14.74
C GLU A 379 -2.14 4.92 -13.98
N THR A 380 -2.06 5.09 -12.67
CA THR A 380 -3.20 5.31 -11.80
C THR A 380 -3.00 6.67 -11.14
N ASP A 381 -3.94 7.58 -11.35
CA ASP A 381 -3.93 8.94 -10.81
C ASP A 381 -5.19 9.14 -9.98
N VAL A 382 -5.03 9.45 -8.69
CA VAL A 382 -6.12 9.63 -7.74
C VAL A 382 -5.96 10.95 -7.05
N GLU A 383 -6.98 11.78 -7.14
CA GLU A 383 -7.10 13.06 -6.46
C GLU A 383 -8.30 13.01 -5.54
N THR A 384 -8.10 13.28 -4.26
CA THR A 384 -9.14 13.31 -3.24
C THR A 384 -9.14 14.66 -2.55
N ASP A 385 -10.29 15.32 -2.55
CA ASP A 385 -10.55 16.57 -1.84
C ASP A 385 -11.57 16.34 -0.74
N THR A 386 -11.19 16.60 0.51
CA THR A 386 -12.10 16.60 1.65
C THR A 386 -12.32 18.04 2.12
N GLY A 387 -13.57 18.49 2.08
CA GLY A 387 -14.01 19.78 2.62
C GLY A 387 -14.79 19.57 3.91
N ILE A 388 -14.44 20.31 4.97
CA ILE A 388 -15.11 20.32 6.26
C ILE A 388 -15.52 21.76 6.57
N TYR A 389 -16.78 21.98 6.82
CA TYR A 389 -17.38 23.31 6.99
C TYR A 389 -18.17 23.39 8.27
N SER A 390 -17.86 24.38 9.10
CA SER A 390 -18.55 24.67 10.35
C SER A 390 -18.72 26.17 10.57
N ASN A 391 -19.39 26.55 11.65
CA ASN A 391 -19.48 27.95 12.06
C ASN A 391 -18.12 28.54 12.49
N GLU A 392 -17.14 27.70 12.82
CA GLU A 392 -15.81 28.11 13.27
C GLU A 392 -14.84 28.33 12.11
N GLY A 393 -15.21 27.89 10.89
CA GLY A 393 -14.41 28.07 9.67
C GLY A 393 -14.47 26.87 8.73
N GLN A 394 -13.44 26.72 7.90
CA GLN A 394 -13.37 25.65 6.90
C GLN A 394 -11.98 25.00 6.85
N VAL A 395 -11.97 23.67 6.66
CA VAL A 395 -10.77 22.86 6.41
C VAL A 395 -10.89 22.23 5.03
N HIS A 396 -9.81 22.24 4.28
CA HIS A 396 -9.67 21.45 3.05
C HIS A 396 -8.44 20.59 3.15
N GLU A 397 -8.64 19.29 2.97
CA GLU A 397 -7.58 18.30 2.83
C GLU A 397 -7.52 17.90 1.37
N HIS A 398 -6.37 18.08 0.73
CA HIS A 398 -6.14 17.64 -0.65
C HIS A 398 -5.07 16.56 -0.66
N HIS A 399 -5.36 15.45 -1.28
CA HIS A 399 -4.48 14.30 -1.40
C HIS A 399 -4.42 13.83 -2.85
N THR A 400 -3.23 13.80 -3.43
CA THR A 400 -2.99 13.24 -4.77
C THR A 400 -2.04 12.07 -4.64
N THR A 401 -2.37 10.98 -5.33
CA THR A 401 -1.53 9.78 -5.40
C THR A 401 -1.42 9.34 -6.86
N LYS A 402 -0.19 9.04 -7.31
CA LYS A 402 0.06 8.49 -8.64
C LYS A 402 0.93 7.24 -8.56
N PHE A 403 0.62 6.27 -9.40
CA PHE A 403 1.34 5.00 -9.52
C PHE A 403 1.76 4.76 -10.99
N PRO A 404 2.75 5.49 -11.52
CA PRO A 404 3.29 5.20 -12.84
C PRO A 404 4.05 3.86 -12.82
N LEU A 405 3.84 3.05 -13.85
CA LEU A 405 4.56 1.81 -14.08
C LEU A 405 4.87 1.67 -15.57
N THR A 406 6.16 1.53 -15.89
CA THR A 406 6.61 1.07 -17.20
C THR A 406 7.30 -0.27 -17.03
N MET A 407 6.93 -1.26 -17.84
CA MET A 407 7.56 -2.57 -17.82
C MET A 407 7.75 -3.05 -19.26
N ASP A 408 8.99 -3.35 -19.62
CA ASP A 408 9.38 -3.89 -20.91
C ASP A 408 9.86 -5.33 -20.71
N ILE A 409 9.18 -6.28 -21.32
CA ILE A 409 9.51 -7.70 -21.33
C ILE A 409 9.81 -8.11 -22.78
N SER A 410 11.00 -8.65 -23.01
CA SER A 410 11.42 -9.13 -24.33
C SER A 410 12.01 -10.53 -24.19
N TYR A 411 11.30 -11.54 -24.66
CA TYR A 411 11.78 -12.92 -24.76
C TYR A 411 12.11 -13.23 -26.22
N ILE A 412 13.39 -13.51 -26.48
CA ILE A 412 13.93 -13.78 -27.82
C ILE A 412 14.46 -15.22 -27.85
N ALA A 413 13.83 -16.08 -28.64
CA ALA A 413 14.11 -17.50 -28.69
C ALA A 413 14.18 -18.04 -30.15
N PRO A 414 15.24 -17.70 -30.91
CA PRO A 414 15.39 -18.21 -32.28
C PRO A 414 15.52 -19.72 -32.31
N ALA A 415 14.90 -20.37 -33.29
CA ALA A 415 14.87 -21.82 -33.37
C ALA A 415 16.27 -22.45 -33.32
N GLY A 416 16.49 -23.37 -32.39
CA GLY A 416 17.75 -24.08 -32.20
C GLY A 416 18.95 -23.23 -31.73
N GLN A 417 18.69 -22.03 -31.21
CA GLN A 417 19.69 -21.12 -30.64
C GLN A 417 19.37 -20.87 -29.15
N PRO A 418 20.34 -20.40 -28.36
CA PRO A 418 20.10 -19.88 -27.02
C PRO A 418 19.03 -18.77 -27.00
N ALA A 419 18.23 -18.73 -25.96
CA ALA A 419 17.21 -17.72 -25.75
C ALA A 419 17.60 -16.72 -24.65
N THR A 420 17.00 -15.53 -24.69
CA THR A 420 17.16 -14.51 -23.66
C THR A 420 15.81 -13.92 -23.28
N GLN A 421 15.62 -13.59 -22.00
CA GLN A 421 14.53 -12.74 -21.54
C GLN A 421 15.12 -11.49 -20.90
N THR A 422 14.90 -10.34 -21.51
CA THR A 422 15.28 -9.04 -20.93
C THR A 422 14.06 -8.39 -20.32
N THR A 423 14.19 -7.96 -19.08
CA THR A 423 13.16 -7.22 -18.36
C THR A 423 13.71 -5.89 -17.88
N SER A 424 12.96 -4.81 -18.10
CA SER A 424 13.24 -3.49 -17.54
C SER A 424 11.97 -2.92 -16.92
N VAL A 425 12.09 -2.31 -15.75
CA VAL A 425 10.96 -1.71 -15.05
C VAL A 425 11.31 -0.30 -14.63
N VAL A 426 10.33 0.60 -14.69
CA VAL A 426 10.29 1.87 -13.94
C VAL A 426 9.00 1.83 -13.15
N GLN A 427 9.12 1.77 -11.84
CA GLN A 427 7.98 1.77 -10.93
C GLN A 427 8.07 2.96 -10.01
N GLU A 428 7.00 3.76 -9.97
CA GLU A 428 6.98 5.00 -9.22
C GLU A 428 5.78 5.06 -8.25
N TYR A 429 5.98 5.82 -7.19
CA TYR A 429 4.95 6.30 -6.29
C TYR A 429 5.15 7.79 -6.06
N HIS A 430 4.13 8.59 -6.37
CA HIS A 430 4.09 10.01 -6.02
C HIS A 430 2.90 10.28 -5.11
N GLY A 431 3.16 10.97 -4.02
CA GLY A 431 2.13 11.42 -3.09
C GLY A 431 2.28 12.90 -2.77
N TRP A 432 1.20 13.65 -2.84
CA TRP A 432 1.12 15.05 -2.42
C TRP A 432 -0.04 15.22 -1.46
N ASN A 433 0.24 15.87 -0.33
CA ASN A 433 -0.78 16.19 0.64
C ASN A 433 -0.75 17.68 0.94
N SER A 434 -1.91 18.30 1.14
CA SER A 434 -1.99 19.62 1.71
C SER A 434 -3.21 19.77 2.62
N LEU A 435 -3.02 20.56 3.67
CA LEU A 435 -4.05 20.96 4.62
C LEU A 435 -4.18 22.49 4.57
N VAL A 436 -5.40 22.94 4.29
CA VAL A 436 -5.73 24.36 4.15
C VAL A 436 -6.77 24.73 5.20
N LEU A 437 -6.47 25.70 6.08
CA LEU A 437 -7.39 26.25 7.08
C LEU A 437 -7.80 27.65 6.67
N ASN A 438 -9.08 27.90 6.51
CA ASN A 438 -9.65 29.20 6.16
C ASN A 438 -8.95 29.87 4.97
N GLY A 439 -8.57 29.07 3.96
CA GLY A 439 -7.89 29.51 2.75
C GLY A 439 -6.36 29.68 2.88
N GLN A 440 -5.76 29.32 4.02
CA GLN A 440 -4.31 29.33 4.21
C GLN A 440 -3.76 27.91 4.30
N THR A 441 -2.76 27.59 3.49
CA THR A 441 -2.05 26.31 3.59
C THR A 441 -1.24 26.29 4.88
N VAL A 442 -1.55 25.34 5.77
CA VAL A 442 -0.88 25.17 7.07
C VAL A 442 0.10 24.00 7.06
N TYR A 443 -0.13 23.03 6.17
CA TYR A 443 0.78 21.91 5.96
C TYR A 443 0.75 21.49 4.48
N ALA A 444 1.89 21.05 3.97
CA ALA A 444 2.00 20.40 2.68
C ALA A 444 3.17 19.41 2.70
N SER A 445 3.04 18.28 2.06
CA SER A 445 4.11 17.28 1.92
C SER A 445 4.11 16.64 0.54
N GLU A 446 5.29 16.17 0.15
CA GLU A 446 5.50 15.44 -1.09
C GLU A 446 6.38 14.23 -0.82
N VAL A 447 5.99 13.08 -1.37
CA VAL A 447 6.80 11.87 -1.44
C VAL A 447 6.97 11.44 -2.89
N HIS A 448 8.19 11.08 -3.26
CA HIS A 448 8.51 10.48 -4.54
C HIS A 448 9.41 9.26 -4.29
N ASN A 449 8.98 8.13 -4.78
CA ASN A 449 9.70 6.86 -4.72
C ASN A 449 9.73 6.26 -6.13
N GLU A 450 10.92 5.99 -6.65
CA GLU A 450 11.14 5.45 -8.00
C GLU A 450 12.13 4.30 -7.93
N ALA A 451 11.85 3.20 -8.61
CA ALA A 451 12.77 2.08 -8.79
C ALA A 451 12.93 1.72 -10.26
N THR A 452 14.19 1.53 -10.68
CA THR A 452 14.56 1.30 -12.08
C THR A 452 15.47 0.07 -12.23
N PRO A 453 14.95 -1.16 -12.05
CA PRO A 453 15.71 -2.37 -12.27
C PRO A 453 15.72 -2.82 -13.74
N THR A 454 16.78 -3.53 -14.15
CA THR A 454 16.85 -4.27 -15.41
C THR A 454 17.73 -5.50 -15.25
N ASP A 455 17.37 -6.58 -15.93
CA ASP A 455 18.17 -7.81 -16.03
C ASP A 455 17.89 -8.56 -17.32
N THR A 456 18.76 -9.51 -17.66
CA THR A 456 18.60 -10.44 -18.78
C THR A 456 18.87 -11.86 -18.32
N LEU A 457 17.83 -12.69 -18.30
CA LEU A 457 17.93 -14.13 -18.11
C LEU A 457 18.43 -14.79 -19.40
N ASN A 458 19.35 -15.74 -19.26
CA ASN A 458 19.92 -16.49 -20.38
C ASN A 458 19.53 -17.96 -20.31
N PHE A 459 19.18 -18.54 -21.45
CA PHE A 459 18.79 -19.94 -21.57
C PHE A 459 19.62 -20.60 -22.69
N ASP A 460 19.95 -21.88 -22.52
CA ASP A 460 20.57 -22.66 -23.59
C ASP A 460 19.57 -22.98 -24.72
N ALA A 461 20.04 -23.60 -25.81
CA ALA A 461 19.20 -23.99 -26.94
C ALA A 461 18.12 -25.03 -26.60
N SER A 462 18.16 -25.63 -25.41
CA SER A 462 17.16 -26.56 -24.87
C SER A 462 16.17 -25.87 -23.92
N GLY A 463 16.31 -24.56 -23.70
CA GLY A 463 15.47 -23.78 -22.80
C GLY A 463 15.83 -23.86 -21.31
N ASN A 464 17.00 -24.45 -20.95
CA ASN A 464 17.44 -24.48 -19.57
C ASN A 464 18.07 -23.15 -19.18
N PHE A 465 17.72 -22.63 -18.00
CA PHE A 465 18.34 -21.43 -17.45
C PHE A 465 19.83 -21.64 -17.22
N THR A 466 20.65 -20.69 -17.70
CA THR A 466 22.13 -20.75 -17.62
C THR A 466 22.74 -19.62 -16.80
N GLY A 467 21.94 -18.67 -16.35
CA GLY A 467 22.35 -17.52 -15.56
C GLY A 467 21.75 -16.22 -16.06
N ASN A 468 22.15 -15.11 -15.48
CA ASN A 468 21.70 -13.78 -15.87
C ASN A 468 22.87 -12.86 -16.22
N THR A 469 22.58 -11.79 -16.95
CA THR A 469 23.55 -10.77 -17.35
C THR A 469 22.94 -9.38 -17.37
N GLY A 470 23.79 -8.37 -17.16
CA GLY A 470 23.33 -6.98 -17.29
C GLY A 470 22.55 -6.43 -16.10
N GLN A 471 22.41 -7.22 -15.03
CA GLN A 471 21.66 -6.80 -13.84
C GLN A 471 22.17 -5.47 -13.29
N LYS A 472 21.27 -4.54 -13.12
CA LYS A 472 21.45 -3.28 -12.40
C LYS A 472 20.10 -2.81 -11.87
N SER A 473 20.10 -2.15 -10.73
CA SER A 473 18.91 -1.46 -10.22
C SER A 473 19.31 -0.18 -9.51
N ALA A 474 18.37 0.76 -9.49
CA ALA A 474 18.49 1.96 -8.68
C ALA A 474 17.14 2.26 -8.03
N GLN A 475 17.19 2.89 -6.86
CA GLN A 475 16.02 3.42 -6.18
C GLN A 475 16.32 4.84 -5.73
N LEU A 476 15.40 5.76 -6.02
CA LEU A 476 15.32 7.10 -5.45
C LEU A 476 14.15 7.14 -4.49
N PHE A 477 14.39 7.53 -3.24
CA PHE A 477 13.33 7.91 -2.30
C PHE A 477 13.54 9.35 -1.86
N ARG A 478 12.49 10.16 -1.97
CA ARG A 478 12.48 11.56 -1.55
C ARG A 478 11.21 11.88 -0.80
N PHE A 479 11.35 12.52 0.36
CA PHE A 479 10.26 13.12 1.12
C PHE A 479 10.62 14.56 1.49
N THR A 480 9.65 15.47 1.36
CA THR A 480 9.76 16.85 1.82
C THR A 480 8.44 17.34 2.37
N ASP A 481 8.47 18.26 3.34
CA ASP A 481 7.28 18.95 3.80
C ASP A 481 7.50 20.45 4.05
N SER A 482 6.39 21.16 4.26
CA SER A 482 6.39 22.63 4.45
C SER A 482 6.96 23.07 5.79
N ILE A 483 7.19 22.17 6.74
CA ILE A 483 7.72 22.44 8.07
C ILE A 483 9.22 22.15 8.16
N GLY A 484 9.84 21.75 7.03
CA GLY A 484 11.29 21.65 6.87
C GLY A 484 11.86 20.25 7.07
N ASN A 485 11.01 19.21 7.11
CA ASN A 485 11.49 17.84 6.98
C ASN A 485 11.96 17.58 5.55
N CYS A 486 13.08 16.89 5.43
CA CYS A 486 13.62 16.46 4.14
C CYS A 486 14.35 15.14 4.32
N TYR A 487 14.00 14.17 3.50
CA TYR A 487 14.70 12.90 3.37
C TYR A 487 14.94 12.62 1.89
N ASN A 488 16.17 12.31 1.53
CA ASN A 488 16.54 11.89 0.18
C ASN A 488 17.56 10.77 0.27
N ARG A 489 17.28 9.66 -0.40
CA ARG A 489 18.19 8.52 -0.51
C ARG A 489 18.21 8.00 -1.95
N VAL A 490 19.40 7.79 -2.48
CA VAL A 490 19.61 7.10 -3.75
C VAL A 490 20.45 5.85 -3.50
N VAL A 491 19.95 4.71 -3.95
CA VAL A 491 20.63 3.41 -3.85
C VAL A 491 20.79 2.85 -5.24
N SER A 492 21.96 2.30 -5.55
CA SER A 492 22.22 1.64 -6.83
C SER A 492 22.93 0.30 -6.62
N SER A 493 22.65 -0.65 -7.50
CA SER A 493 23.29 -1.96 -7.53
C SER A 493 23.66 -2.37 -8.95
N LYS A 494 24.62 -3.29 -9.04
CA LYS A 494 25.05 -3.92 -10.30
C LYS A 494 25.49 -5.35 -10.02
N ALA A 495 25.05 -6.28 -10.85
CA ALA A 495 25.37 -7.71 -10.73
C ALA A 495 25.09 -8.26 -9.31
N GLY A 496 23.95 -7.87 -8.71
CA GLY A 496 23.53 -8.31 -7.39
C GLY A 496 24.31 -7.68 -6.21
N LEU A 497 25.18 -6.71 -6.47
CA LEU A 497 26.00 -6.05 -5.44
C LEU A 497 25.65 -4.56 -5.35
N LEU A 498 25.54 -4.07 -4.12
CA LEU A 498 25.35 -2.66 -3.84
C LEU A 498 26.58 -1.85 -4.29
N THR A 499 26.37 -0.83 -5.12
CA THR A 499 27.45 -0.01 -5.67
C THR A 499 27.48 1.40 -5.08
N THR A 500 26.33 1.96 -4.75
CA THR A 500 26.22 3.34 -4.26
C THR A 500 25.08 3.46 -3.27
N VAL A 501 25.30 4.20 -2.19
CA VAL A 501 24.27 4.74 -1.30
C VAL A 501 24.62 6.20 -1.06
N THR A 502 23.70 7.11 -1.38
CA THR A 502 23.85 8.54 -1.08
C THR A 502 22.63 9.03 -0.34
N ASP A 503 22.85 9.84 0.69
CA ASP A 503 21.80 10.38 1.55
C ASP A 503 21.87 11.92 1.56
N GLY A 504 20.72 12.57 1.52
CA GLY A 504 20.56 13.99 1.78
C GLY A 504 20.96 14.94 0.66
N ASP A 505 21.43 14.48 -0.50
CA ASP A 505 21.99 15.32 -1.57
C ASP A 505 21.07 16.48 -2.00
N ASN A 506 19.76 16.27 -1.99
CA ASN A 506 18.75 17.27 -2.34
C ASN A 506 18.14 17.99 -1.12
N CYS A 507 18.64 17.72 0.09
CA CYS A 507 18.20 18.39 1.30
C CYS A 507 19.12 19.56 1.64
N ARG A 508 18.60 20.53 2.40
CA ARG A 508 19.37 21.70 2.84
C ARG A 508 20.60 21.25 3.65
N GLY A 509 21.78 21.68 3.24
CA GLY A 509 23.05 21.31 3.88
C GLY A 509 23.54 19.91 3.52
N HIS A 510 22.97 19.27 2.48
CA HIS A 510 23.32 17.93 2.02
C HIS A 510 23.19 16.86 3.11
N GLN A 511 22.17 16.98 3.95
CA GLN A 511 21.89 16.05 5.04
C GLN A 511 20.39 15.81 5.18
N ASN A 512 20.00 14.55 5.38
CA ASN A 512 18.62 14.22 5.76
C ASN A 512 18.28 14.87 7.10
N SER A 513 17.09 15.45 7.20
CA SER A 513 16.56 16.08 8.40
C SER A 513 15.09 15.71 8.55
N LEU A 514 14.80 14.79 9.45
CA LEU A 514 13.44 14.46 9.85
C LEU A 514 13.25 14.88 11.30
N ARG A 515 12.30 15.77 11.51
CA ARG A 515 11.93 16.30 12.83
C ARG A 515 10.50 15.88 13.11
N TRP A 516 10.36 14.77 13.74
CA TRP A 516 9.06 14.12 13.93
C TRP A 516 8.03 14.95 14.71
N PHE A 517 8.49 15.93 15.54
CA PHE A 517 7.63 16.60 16.52
C PHE A 517 7.83 18.12 16.63
N VAL A 518 8.80 18.68 15.92
CA VAL A 518 9.16 20.09 16.05
C VAL A 518 9.42 20.70 14.67
N ASP A 519 9.11 21.97 14.52
CA ASP A 519 9.49 22.74 13.35
C ASP A 519 11.03 22.92 13.25
N PRO A 520 11.57 23.49 12.16
CA PRO A 520 12.99 23.77 12.01
C PRO A 520 13.59 24.66 13.10
N TYR A 521 12.75 25.38 13.86
CA TYR A 521 13.16 26.26 14.94
C TYR A 521 13.08 25.62 16.32
N GLY A 522 12.66 24.35 16.39
CA GLY A 522 12.44 23.61 17.64
C GLY A 522 11.10 23.94 18.31
N ILE A 523 10.20 24.59 17.58
CA ILE A 523 8.83 24.86 18.03
C ILE A 523 7.98 23.67 17.64
N GLU A 524 7.23 23.15 18.59
CA GLU A 524 6.34 22.01 18.36
C GLU A 524 5.20 22.41 17.43
N LEU A 525 4.92 21.51 16.50
CA LEU A 525 3.83 21.71 15.58
C LEU A 525 2.51 21.63 16.33
N PRO A 526 1.64 22.62 16.15
CA PRO A 526 0.28 22.48 16.63
C PRO A 526 -0.31 21.22 16.00
N ASP A 527 -1.06 20.47 16.80
CA ASP A 527 -1.95 19.43 16.32
C ASP A 527 -2.85 20.05 15.23
N LEU A 528 -2.59 19.70 13.97
CA LEU A 528 -3.27 20.28 12.80
C LEU A 528 -4.77 19.97 12.80
N TRP A 529 -5.19 18.91 13.52
CA TRP A 529 -6.59 18.61 13.82
C TRP A 529 -7.18 19.53 14.88
N THR A 530 -6.36 20.10 15.74
CA THR A 530 -6.78 20.97 16.84
C THR A 530 -6.62 22.46 16.57
N LEU A 531 -6.11 22.86 15.43
CA LEU A 531 -6.38 24.22 14.90
C LEU A 531 -7.80 24.42 14.35
N ASN A 532 -8.58 23.71 14.50
CA ASN A 532 -9.70 22.94 14.98
C ASN A 532 -11.01 23.59 14.77
N MET A 533 -11.57 23.10 13.73
CA MET A 533 -12.97 23.29 13.42
C MET A 533 -13.88 22.26 14.09
N LEU A 534 -13.31 21.38 14.93
CA LEU A 534 -14.01 20.32 15.65
C LEU A 534 -13.74 20.38 17.17
N ARG A 535 -13.34 21.52 17.69
CA ARG A 535 -13.32 21.78 19.13
C ARG A 535 -14.67 22.22 19.63
#